data_14b728e7cf3150ebdc083662c9011989
#
_entry.id   14b728e7cf3150ebdc083662c9011989
#
_cell.length_a   1.000
_cell.length_b   1.000
_cell.length_c   1.000
_cell.angle_alpha   90.00
_cell.angle_beta   90.00
_cell.angle_gamma   90.00
#
_symmetry.space_group_name_H-M   'P 1'
#
loop_
_entity.id
_entity.type
_entity.pdbx_description
1 polymer ?
#
loop_
_entity_poly.entity_id
_entity_poly.type
_entity_poly.pdbx_seq_one_letter_code
_entity_poly.pdbx_strand_id
1 'polypeptide(L)'
;KNETDYNEDFIWEAILRDYHQSDIVKNMNLTYIMPSKVKYQNTFKSKIALVIHLYFPDLLEENKHYIESIASGVGQTSRVDALKQAIEKAYKDLQYNHLEVRIIENRGRDVSSLLVGVKDVIMNYDLVCFAHDKKTAQVKPGTSGASFAYKCFENTLSNNNYVENIISTFEQNPRLGLLTPPEPNHDAFFPTCGFEWGPNFDNTKKLADELGLTVPMSAYKSPVAPLGTMFWFRPKAMQPLYAKDWEYNDFPPEPNGIDGSLLHAIERIYPFIVQQAGYYPAVAMTEEFAAIEYQNLHHYVQGYNRVMVGNGVGPYYKQMMGEMNYIMVMQHSCKYLIKKLIKNILKKIFPLSFLKAVKKKVKKEDK
;
A
#
# COMPACT_ATOMS: atom_id res chain seq x y z
N LYS A 1 -5.16 -30.11 3.34
CA LYS A 1 -6.22 -30.31 2.30
C LYS A 1 -6.75 -31.73 2.24
N ASN A 2 -5.98 -32.74 2.60
CA ASN A 2 -6.32 -34.15 2.37
C ASN A 2 -6.81 -34.89 3.62
N GLU A 3 -6.98 -34.22 4.76
CA GLU A 3 -7.31 -34.85 6.05
C GLU A 3 -8.73 -34.62 6.55
N THR A 4 -9.47 -33.69 5.93
CA THR A 4 -10.86 -33.39 6.31
C THR A 4 -11.71 -33.04 5.10
N ASP A 5 -13.01 -33.37 5.15
CA ASP A 5 -14.03 -32.94 4.18
C ASP A 5 -14.50 -31.49 4.40
N TYR A 6 -13.79 -30.72 5.25
CA TYR A 6 -14.18 -29.36 5.57
C TYR A 6 -13.86 -28.41 4.40
N ASN A 7 -14.85 -27.62 4.01
CA ASN A 7 -14.69 -26.63 2.93
C ASN A 7 -13.88 -25.42 3.45
N GLU A 8 -12.65 -25.29 2.98
CA GLU A 8 -11.74 -24.18 3.32
C GLU A 8 -12.33 -22.80 2.94
N ASP A 9 -13.26 -22.75 1.99
CA ASP A 9 -13.88 -21.49 1.56
C ASP A 9 -14.63 -20.81 2.70
N PHE A 10 -15.32 -21.58 3.56
CA PHE A 10 -16.01 -21.01 4.72
C PHE A 10 -15.04 -20.41 5.74
N ILE A 11 -13.85 -20.99 5.89
CA ILE A 11 -12.80 -20.43 6.77
C ILE A 11 -12.36 -19.08 6.22
N TRP A 12 -12.04 -19.02 4.92
CA TRP A 12 -11.63 -17.78 4.27
C TRP A 12 -12.71 -16.71 4.29
N GLU A 13 -13.96 -17.07 4.03
CA GLU A 13 -15.10 -16.14 4.11
C GLU A 13 -15.22 -15.52 5.51
N ALA A 14 -15.09 -16.33 6.56
CA ALA A 14 -15.11 -15.84 7.94
C ALA A 14 -13.93 -14.93 8.25
N ILE A 15 -12.71 -15.33 7.85
CA ILE A 15 -11.50 -14.54 8.07
C ILE A 15 -11.60 -13.18 7.36
N LEU A 16 -11.98 -13.17 6.08
CA LEU A 16 -12.05 -11.95 5.27
C LEU A 16 -13.18 -11.02 5.72
N ARG A 17 -14.28 -11.55 6.28
CA ARG A 17 -15.39 -10.77 6.81
C ARG A 17 -15.07 -10.13 8.16
N ASP A 18 -14.41 -10.87 9.07
CA ASP A 18 -14.35 -10.52 10.49
C ASP A 18 -13.03 -9.85 10.90
N TYR A 19 -11.96 -9.98 10.11
CA TYR A 19 -10.63 -9.49 10.49
C TYR A 19 -10.17 -8.36 9.56
N HIS A 20 -9.42 -7.42 10.13
CA HIS A 20 -8.76 -6.37 9.35
C HIS A 20 -7.64 -6.97 8.48
N GLN A 21 -7.50 -6.50 7.25
CA GLN A 21 -6.55 -7.07 6.28
C GLN A 21 -5.10 -7.12 6.77
N SER A 22 -4.64 -6.13 7.57
CA SER A 22 -3.29 -6.17 8.16
C SER A 22 -3.11 -7.27 9.21
N ASP A 23 -4.18 -7.62 9.95
CA ASP A 23 -4.13 -8.75 10.88
C ASP A 23 -4.02 -10.07 10.11
N ILE A 24 -4.74 -10.18 8.99
CA ILE A 24 -4.68 -11.35 8.10
C ILE A 24 -3.26 -11.52 7.58
N VAL A 25 -2.69 -10.47 6.99
CA VAL A 25 -1.32 -10.50 6.45
C VAL A 25 -0.31 -10.86 7.52
N LYS A 26 -0.38 -10.25 8.69
CA LYS A 26 0.54 -10.47 9.81
C LYS A 26 0.42 -11.88 10.39
N ASN A 27 -0.80 -12.32 10.72
CA ASN A 27 -1.01 -13.58 11.44
C ASN A 27 -0.87 -14.81 10.54
N MET A 28 -1.13 -14.65 9.24
CA MET A 28 -0.94 -15.72 8.25
C MET A 28 0.41 -15.65 7.52
N ASN A 29 1.29 -14.73 7.93
CA ASN A 29 2.63 -14.53 7.36
C ASN A 29 2.61 -14.36 5.83
N LEU A 30 1.72 -13.50 5.33
CA LEU A 30 1.54 -13.25 3.90
C LEU A 30 2.54 -12.20 3.38
N THR A 31 3.81 -12.41 3.67
CA THR A 31 4.94 -11.67 3.12
C THR A 31 5.81 -12.63 2.31
N TYR A 32 5.78 -12.46 1.00
CA TYR A 32 6.50 -13.32 0.07
C TYR A 32 7.87 -12.71 -0.25
N ILE A 33 8.93 -13.34 0.23
CA ILE A 33 10.30 -13.04 -0.18
C ILE A 33 10.65 -14.02 -1.29
N MET A 34 10.85 -13.52 -2.49
CA MET A 34 11.03 -14.33 -3.68
C MET A 34 12.42 -14.11 -4.31
N PRO A 35 13.08 -15.18 -4.79
CA PRO A 35 14.35 -15.05 -5.46
C PRO A 35 14.20 -14.29 -6.80
N SER A 36 15.22 -13.50 -7.13
CA SER A 36 15.36 -12.82 -8.41
C SER A 36 16.33 -13.53 -9.37
N LYS A 37 17.18 -14.41 -8.82
CA LYS A 37 18.20 -15.16 -9.59
C LYS A 37 17.72 -16.50 -10.10
N VAL A 38 16.70 -17.06 -9.47
CA VAL A 38 16.15 -18.38 -9.79
C VAL A 38 14.65 -18.26 -9.95
N LYS A 39 14.09 -18.92 -10.96
CA LYS A 39 12.64 -18.99 -11.15
C LYS A 39 12.06 -20.30 -10.64
N TYR A 40 10.82 -20.27 -10.20
CA TYR A 40 10.05 -21.48 -9.91
C TYR A 40 9.75 -22.23 -11.20
N GLN A 41 9.82 -23.55 -11.15
CA GLN A 41 9.52 -24.40 -12.32
C GLN A 41 7.99 -24.51 -12.47
N ASN A 42 7.40 -23.67 -13.31
CA ASN A 42 5.97 -23.70 -13.61
C ASN A 42 5.68 -23.34 -15.06
N THR A 43 4.58 -23.88 -15.57
CA THR A 43 3.98 -23.45 -16.83
C THR A 43 2.80 -22.53 -16.51
N PHE A 44 2.88 -21.28 -16.93
CA PHE A 44 1.84 -20.30 -16.67
C PHE A 44 0.64 -20.47 -17.59
N LYS A 45 -0.56 -20.33 -17.04
CA LYS A 45 -1.83 -20.35 -17.76
C LYS A 45 -2.51 -19.00 -17.79
N SER A 46 -2.11 -18.11 -16.91
CA SER A 46 -2.73 -16.81 -16.70
C SER A 46 -2.46 -15.87 -17.86
N LYS A 47 -3.47 -15.17 -18.31
CA LYS A 47 -3.34 -14.01 -19.19
C LYS A 47 -2.86 -12.81 -18.37
N ILE A 48 -1.72 -12.24 -18.76
CA ILE A 48 -1.02 -11.22 -17.98
C ILE A 48 -0.97 -9.93 -18.78
N ALA A 49 -1.16 -8.79 -18.09
CA ALA A 49 -0.88 -7.46 -18.62
C ALA A 49 0.05 -6.67 -17.71
N LEU A 50 0.92 -5.88 -18.32
CA LEU A 50 1.54 -4.73 -17.69
C LEU A 50 0.79 -3.48 -18.14
N VAL A 51 0.21 -2.75 -17.20
CA VAL A 51 -0.31 -1.40 -17.41
C VAL A 51 0.70 -0.44 -16.81
N ILE A 52 1.31 0.39 -17.67
CA ILE A 52 2.27 1.39 -17.20
C ILE A 52 1.84 2.80 -17.62
N HIS A 53 1.76 3.71 -16.65
CA HIS A 53 1.49 5.11 -16.89
C HIS A 53 2.80 5.88 -17.02
N LEU A 54 3.06 6.44 -18.20
CA LEU A 54 4.28 7.18 -18.52
C LEU A 54 3.95 8.65 -18.77
N TYR A 55 4.65 9.53 -18.07
CA TYR A 55 4.49 10.99 -18.19
C TYR A 55 5.80 11.70 -18.52
N PHE A 56 6.95 11.15 -18.13
CA PHE A 56 8.27 11.75 -18.22
C PHE A 56 9.11 11.11 -19.33
N PRO A 57 9.34 11.78 -20.48
CA PRO A 57 10.11 11.20 -21.58
C PRO A 57 11.56 10.85 -21.21
N ASP A 58 12.13 11.58 -20.26
CA ASP A 58 13.51 11.41 -19.79
C ASP A 58 13.70 10.13 -18.96
N LEU A 59 12.63 9.48 -18.50
CA LEU A 59 12.68 8.24 -17.72
C LEU A 59 12.44 6.97 -18.56
N LEU A 60 12.18 7.07 -19.86
CA LEU A 60 11.84 5.93 -20.70
C LEU A 60 12.95 4.89 -20.77
N GLU A 61 14.20 5.32 -20.96
CA GLU A 61 15.35 4.41 -21.02
C GLU A 61 15.68 3.82 -19.65
N GLU A 62 15.55 4.60 -18.57
CA GLU A 62 15.78 4.12 -17.21
C GLU A 62 14.77 3.02 -16.81
N ASN A 63 13.51 3.16 -17.20
CA ASN A 63 12.46 2.19 -16.86
C ASN A 63 12.45 0.98 -17.79
N LYS A 64 13.18 0.99 -18.90
CA LYS A 64 13.11 -0.04 -19.95
C LYS A 64 13.42 -1.44 -19.41
N HIS A 65 14.48 -1.60 -18.62
CA HIS A 65 14.88 -2.89 -18.08
C HIS A 65 13.82 -3.53 -17.16
N TYR A 66 13.02 -2.72 -16.44
CA TYR A 66 11.90 -3.22 -15.65
C TYR A 66 10.74 -3.67 -16.54
N ILE A 67 10.47 -2.96 -17.64
CA ILE A 67 9.41 -3.31 -18.58
C ILE A 67 9.76 -4.61 -19.33
N GLU A 68 11.03 -4.81 -19.64
CA GLU A 68 11.55 -6.04 -20.27
C GLU A 68 11.33 -7.29 -19.41
N SER A 69 11.15 -7.15 -18.10
CA SER A 69 10.92 -8.26 -17.18
C SER A 69 9.59 -9.00 -17.42
N ILE A 70 8.65 -8.39 -18.13
CA ILE A 70 7.37 -9.00 -18.50
C ILE A 70 7.39 -9.38 -19.97
N ALA A 71 7.47 -10.66 -20.25
CA ALA A 71 7.54 -11.22 -21.61
C ALA A 71 6.20 -11.23 -22.36
N SER A 72 5.06 -10.86 -21.76
CA SER A 72 3.75 -10.96 -22.40
C SER A 72 2.79 -9.84 -21.97
N GLY A 73 2.22 -9.13 -22.97
CA GLY A 73 1.06 -8.27 -22.81
C GLY A 73 1.31 -6.93 -22.10
N VAL A 74 1.92 -5.98 -22.80
CA VAL A 74 2.11 -4.61 -22.27
C VAL A 74 1.05 -3.70 -22.84
N GLY A 75 0.18 -3.14 -21.95
CA GLY A 75 -0.66 -1.99 -22.27
C GLY A 75 -0.04 -0.72 -21.66
N GLN A 76 0.20 0.31 -22.46
CA GLN A 76 0.78 1.56 -22.00
C GLN A 76 -0.17 2.72 -22.19
N THR A 77 -0.18 3.66 -21.25
CA THR A 77 -0.94 4.91 -21.34
C THR A 77 0.00 6.11 -21.38
N SER A 78 -0.21 7.04 -22.30
CA SER A 78 0.55 8.28 -22.37
C SER A 78 -0.38 9.49 -22.59
N ARG A 79 0.13 10.70 -22.35
CA ARG A 79 -0.69 11.93 -22.34
C ARG A 79 -0.53 12.82 -23.58
N VAL A 80 0.44 12.55 -24.45
CA VAL A 80 0.77 13.45 -25.58
C VAL A 80 1.25 12.62 -26.77
N ASP A 81 0.85 12.98 -28.00
CA ASP A 81 1.24 12.27 -29.23
C ASP A 81 2.77 12.12 -29.40
N ALA A 82 3.54 13.15 -29.03
CA ALA A 82 5.00 13.09 -29.08
C ALA A 82 5.57 12.06 -28.10
N LEU A 83 4.97 11.91 -26.92
CA LEU A 83 5.38 10.89 -25.95
C LEU A 83 4.97 9.49 -26.43
N LYS A 84 3.81 9.33 -27.05
CA LYS A 84 3.41 8.08 -27.69
C LYS A 84 4.45 7.59 -28.68
N GLN A 85 4.89 8.44 -29.60
CA GLN A 85 5.93 8.10 -30.58
C GLN A 85 7.27 7.76 -29.90
N ALA A 86 7.64 8.48 -28.83
CA ALA A 86 8.85 8.20 -28.07
C ALA A 86 8.78 6.83 -27.37
N ILE A 87 7.63 6.46 -26.79
CA ILE A 87 7.37 5.15 -26.18
C ILE A 87 7.45 4.04 -27.22
N GLU A 88 6.73 4.19 -28.35
CA GLU A 88 6.72 3.22 -29.43
C GLU A 88 8.13 3.00 -29.99
N LYS A 89 8.94 4.06 -30.07
CA LYS A 89 10.34 3.96 -30.49
C LYS A 89 11.23 3.32 -29.45
N ALA A 90 11.13 3.70 -28.18
CA ALA A 90 11.97 3.20 -27.10
C ALA A 90 11.77 1.70 -26.84
N TYR A 91 10.53 1.24 -27.00
CA TYR A 91 10.13 -0.13 -26.64
C TYR A 91 9.84 -1.04 -27.84
N LYS A 92 10.14 -0.60 -29.09
CA LYS A 92 9.89 -1.37 -30.30
C LYS A 92 10.58 -2.75 -30.35
N ASP A 93 11.72 -2.87 -29.68
CA ASP A 93 12.54 -4.08 -29.67
C ASP A 93 12.20 -5.04 -28.52
N LEU A 94 11.24 -4.67 -27.64
CA LEU A 94 10.80 -5.54 -26.56
C LEU A 94 9.93 -6.68 -27.09
N GLN A 95 10.11 -7.86 -26.51
CA GLN A 95 9.27 -9.02 -26.84
C GLN A 95 7.97 -8.96 -26.04
N TYR A 96 6.87 -8.64 -26.70
CA TYR A 96 5.52 -8.65 -26.14
C TYR A 96 4.53 -9.20 -27.19
N ASN A 97 3.44 -9.79 -26.72
CA ASN A 97 2.40 -10.29 -27.63
C ASN A 97 1.57 -9.17 -28.22
N HIS A 98 1.35 -8.10 -27.47
CA HIS A 98 0.58 -6.95 -27.88
C HIS A 98 1.04 -5.70 -27.13
N LEU A 99 1.28 -4.60 -27.85
CA LEU A 99 1.54 -3.29 -27.33
C LEU A 99 0.43 -2.33 -27.78
N GLU A 100 -0.23 -1.69 -26.81
CA GLU A 100 -1.18 -0.63 -27.05
C GLU A 100 -0.76 0.62 -26.30
N VAL A 101 -0.66 1.75 -26.98
CA VAL A 101 -0.35 3.06 -26.37
C VAL A 101 -1.59 3.94 -26.46
N ARG A 102 -2.15 4.30 -25.33
CA ARG A 102 -3.33 5.15 -25.19
C ARG A 102 -2.95 6.52 -24.68
N ILE A 103 -3.51 7.55 -25.28
CA ILE A 103 -3.42 8.93 -24.80
C ILE A 103 -4.60 9.16 -23.87
N ILE A 104 -4.33 9.65 -22.67
CA ILE A 104 -5.33 9.89 -21.64
C ILE A 104 -5.34 11.35 -21.18
N GLU A 105 -6.42 11.78 -20.55
CA GLU A 105 -6.54 13.13 -19.98
C GLU A 105 -5.53 13.36 -18.85
N ASN A 106 -5.02 14.60 -18.74
CA ASN A 106 -4.16 15.03 -17.64
C ASN A 106 -4.98 15.31 -16.37
N ARG A 107 -5.67 14.30 -15.85
CA ARG A 107 -6.51 14.41 -14.66
C ARG A 107 -6.54 13.07 -13.92
N GLY A 108 -6.28 13.12 -12.61
CA GLY A 108 -6.25 11.91 -11.78
C GLY A 108 -4.95 11.11 -11.84
N ARG A 109 -3.89 11.64 -12.46
CA ARG A 109 -2.53 11.04 -12.50
C ARG A 109 -2.55 9.56 -12.94
N ASP A 110 -1.72 8.73 -12.30
CA ASP A 110 -1.63 7.28 -12.45
C ASP A 110 -2.94 6.56 -12.11
N VAL A 111 -3.67 7.03 -11.10
CA VAL A 111 -4.95 6.40 -10.67
C VAL A 111 -5.99 6.43 -11.79
N SER A 112 -6.16 7.54 -12.49
CA SER A 112 -7.11 7.61 -13.61
C SER A 112 -6.68 6.78 -14.81
N SER A 113 -5.37 6.58 -15.00
CA SER A 113 -4.88 5.70 -16.06
C SER A 113 -5.33 4.25 -15.84
N LEU A 114 -5.36 3.80 -14.59
CA LEU A 114 -5.84 2.49 -14.21
C LEU A 114 -7.37 2.39 -14.24
N LEU A 115 -8.08 3.34 -13.63
CA LEU A 115 -9.53 3.23 -13.42
C LEU A 115 -10.38 3.70 -14.60
N VAL A 116 -9.83 4.54 -15.48
CA VAL A 116 -10.51 5.06 -16.68
C VAL A 116 -9.78 4.63 -17.94
N GLY A 117 -8.47 4.84 -18.01
CA GLY A 117 -7.69 4.68 -19.23
C GLY A 117 -7.68 3.27 -19.81
N VAL A 118 -7.82 2.24 -18.97
CA VAL A 118 -7.79 0.82 -19.36
C VAL A 118 -9.01 0.03 -18.89
N LYS A 119 -10.06 0.69 -18.37
CA LYS A 119 -11.24 0.02 -17.79
C LYS A 119 -11.95 -0.93 -18.75
N ASP A 120 -11.91 -0.65 -20.04
CA ASP A 120 -12.56 -1.42 -21.10
C ASP A 120 -11.87 -2.77 -21.38
N VAL A 121 -10.59 -2.91 -21.06
CA VAL A 121 -9.78 -4.09 -21.38
C VAL A 121 -9.28 -4.84 -20.15
N ILE A 122 -9.22 -4.19 -18.99
CA ILE A 122 -8.55 -4.72 -17.80
C ILE A 122 -9.12 -6.09 -17.35
N MET A 123 -10.43 -6.27 -17.47
CA MET A 123 -11.12 -7.51 -17.07
C MET A 123 -10.86 -8.70 -18.02
N ASN A 124 -10.19 -8.48 -19.14
CA ASN A 124 -9.81 -9.54 -20.08
C ASN A 124 -8.55 -10.31 -19.63
N TYR A 125 -7.92 -9.88 -18.55
CA TYR A 125 -6.70 -10.46 -18.02
C TYR A 125 -6.95 -11.16 -16.67
N ASP A 126 -6.13 -12.16 -16.39
CA ASP A 126 -6.17 -12.89 -15.11
C ASP A 126 -5.33 -12.19 -14.04
N LEU A 127 -4.18 -11.63 -14.44
CA LEU A 127 -3.25 -10.90 -13.61
C LEU A 127 -2.81 -9.62 -14.31
N VAL A 128 -2.68 -8.56 -13.53
CA VAL A 128 -2.19 -7.26 -14.00
C VAL A 128 -1.11 -6.74 -13.06
N CYS A 129 0.01 -6.32 -13.63
CA CYS A 129 0.96 -5.43 -12.99
C CYS A 129 0.61 -4.00 -13.35
N PHE A 130 0.42 -3.15 -12.35
CA PHE A 130 0.28 -1.72 -12.54
C PHE A 130 1.54 -1.00 -12.07
N ALA A 131 2.10 -0.16 -12.93
CA ALA A 131 3.27 0.66 -12.64
C ALA A 131 3.13 2.05 -13.25
N HIS A 132 3.96 2.99 -12.83
CA HIS A 132 4.05 4.32 -13.45
C HIS A 132 5.45 4.90 -13.28
N ASP A 133 5.84 5.79 -14.18
CA ASP A 133 7.08 6.55 -14.01
C ASP A 133 6.97 7.49 -12.80
N LYS A 134 8.07 7.68 -12.08
CA LYS A 134 8.09 8.47 -10.86
C LYS A 134 9.28 9.44 -10.83
N LYS A 135 8.97 10.73 -11.00
CA LYS A 135 9.97 11.78 -10.83
C LYS A 135 9.97 12.27 -9.39
N THR A 136 11.08 12.09 -8.72
CA THR A 136 11.19 12.31 -7.27
C THR A 136 11.90 13.62 -6.92
N ALA A 137 11.98 14.56 -7.87
CA ALA A 137 12.64 15.86 -7.70
C ALA A 137 12.05 16.71 -6.55
N GLN A 138 10.85 16.39 -6.09
CA GLN A 138 10.17 17.08 -4.99
C GLN A 138 10.65 16.65 -3.60
N VAL A 139 11.25 15.47 -3.49
CA VAL A 139 11.74 14.92 -2.21
C VAL A 139 13.20 15.30 -2.02
N LYS A 140 13.53 15.86 -0.87
CA LYS A 140 14.91 16.20 -0.52
C LYS A 140 15.35 15.43 0.72
N PRO A 141 16.53 14.80 0.70
CA PRO A 141 17.46 14.73 -0.44
C PRO A 141 16.90 13.91 -1.61
N GLY A 142 17.37 14.16 -2.84
CA GLY A 142 16.89 13.45 -4.05
C GLY A 142 17.09 11.93 -3.98
N THR A 143 18.05 11.45 -3.20
CA THR A 143 18.28 10.03 -2.93
C THR A 143 17.09 9.34 -2.27
N SER A 144 16.35 10.03 -1.39
CA SER A 144 15.14 9.47 -0.75
C SER A 144 14.06 9.16 -1.78
N GLY A 145 13.87 10.03 -2.75
CA GLY A 145 12.93 9.80 -3.82
C GLY A 145 13.35 8.66 -4.76
N ALA A 146 14.64 8.61 -5.12
CA ALA A 146 15.19 7.53 -5.94
C ALA A 146 15.05 6.18 -5.24
N SER A 147 15.33 6.09 -3.94
CA SER A 147 15.18 4.85 -3.18
C SER A 147 13.70 4.43 -3.03
N PHE A 148 12.76 5.39 -2.98
CA PHE A 148 11.34 5.06 -3.01
C PHE A 148 10.90 4.49 -4.36
N ALA A 149 11.35 5.07 -5.48
CA ALA A 149 11.09 4.54 -6.81
C ALA A 149 11.71 3.14 -6.97
N TYR A 150 12.96 2.97 -6.55
CA TYR A 150 13.64 1.66 -6.53
C TYR A 150 12.85 0.62 -5.74
N LYS A 151 12.40 0.95 -4.53
CA LYS A 151 11.53 0.07 -3.71
C LYS A 151 10.31 -0.40 -4.50
N CYS A 152 9.63 0.51 -5.21
CA CYS A 152 8.45 0.16 -5.98
C CYS A 152 8.80 -0.75 -7.17
N PHE A 153 9.72 -0.35 -8.03
CA PHE A 153 10.08 -1.11 -9.22
C PHE A 153 10.73 -2.45 -8.90
N GLU A 154 11.67 -2.47 -7.96
CA GLU A 154 12.40 -3.69 -7.59
C GLU A 154 11.46 -4.76 -7.04
N ASN A 155 10.42 -4.38 -6.30
CA ASN A 155 9.49 -5.33 -5.70
C ASN A 155 8.20 -5.55 -6.52
N THR A 156 8.13 -5.00 -7.73
CA THR A 156 7.06 -5.30 -8.69
C THR A 156 7.57 -5.94 -9.97
N LEU A 157 8.67 -5.46 -10.51
CA LEU A 157 9.15 -5.82 -11.85
C LEU A 157 10.58 -6.38 -11.85
N SER A 158 11.44 -6.02 -10.90
CA SER A 158 12.85 -6.43 -10.79
C SER A 158 13.46 -7.01 -12.09
N ASN A 159 13.20 -8.29 -12.35
CA ASN A 159 13.62 -9.00 -13.53
C ASN A 159 12.64 -10.14 -13.89
N ASN A 160 12.87 -10.80 -15.01
CA ASN A 160 12.02 -11.86 -15.54
C ASN A 160 11.81 -13.02 -14.55
N ASN A 161 12.85 -13.49 -13.86
CA ASN A 161 12.72 -14.59 -12.89
C ASN A 161 11.79 -14.19 -11.74
N TYR A 162 11.94 -12.98 -11.22
CA TYR A 162 11.09 -12.47 -10.14
C TYR A 162 9.64 -12.34 -10.57
N VAL A 163 9.40 -11.79 -11.77
CA VAL A 163 8.06 -11.69 -12.36
C VAL A 163 7.41 -13.05 -12.54
N GLU A 164 8.15 -14.05 -13.06
CA GLU A 164 7.65 -15.43 -13.17
C GLU A 164 7.32 -16.02 -11.79
N ASN A 165 8.11 -15.71 -10.76
CA ASN A 165 7.84 -16.15 -9.39
C ASN A 165 6.59 -15.47 -8.80
N ILE A 166 6.34 -14.19 -9.10
CA ILE A 166 5.09 -13.51 -8.75
C ILE A 166 3.89 -14.21 -9.39
N ILE A 167 3.95 -14.47 -10.70
CA ILE A 167 2.87 -15.15 -11.43
C ILE A 167 2.58 -16.52 -10.84
N SER A 168 3.65 -17.30 -10.60
CA SER A 168 3.56 -18.60 -9.93
C SER A 168 2.90 -18.51 -8.55
N THR A 169 3.26 -17.48 -7.77
CA THR A 169 2.68 -17.25 -6.45
C THR A 169 1.18 -16.99 -6.54
N PHE A 170 0.74 -16.19 -7.49
CA PHE A 170 -0.69 -16.00 -7.74
C PHE A 170 -1.38 -17.30 -8.16
N GLU A 171 -0.83 -18.07 -9.08
CA GLU A 171 -1.44 -19.32 -9.56
C GLU A 171 -1.55 -20.37 -8.44
N GLN A 172 -0.57 -20.44 -7.55
CA GLN A 172 -0.60 -21.34 -6.39
C GLN A 172 -1.55 -20.86 -5.28
N ASN A 173 -1.90 -19.59 -5.28
CA ASN A 173 -2.74 -18.95 -4.25
C ASN A 173 -3.98 -18.29 -4.90
N PRO A 174 -5.04 -19.06 -5.20
CA PRO A 174 -6.20 -18.55 -5.93
C PRO A 174 -6.92 -17.36 -5.25
N ARG A 175 -6.81 -17.24 -3.91
CA ARG A 175 -7.40 -16.15 -3.13
C ARG A 175 -6.46 -14.95 -2.93
N LEU A 176 -5.23 -14.99 -3.44
CA LEU A 176 -4.36 -13.83 -3.49
C LEU A 176 -4.90 -12.84 -4.52
N GLY A 177 -5.38 -11.69 -4.07
CA GLY A 177 -6.01 -10.67 -4.93
C GLY A 177 -5.13 -9.47 -5.23
N LEU A 178 -4.24 -9.12 -4.30
CA LEU A 178 -3.34 -7.97 -4.36
C LEU A 178 -1.97 -8.37 -3.82
N LEU A 179 -0.92 -8.02 -4.54
CA LEU A 179 0.46 -8.18 -4.11
C LEU A 179 1.16 -6.83 -4.24
N THR A 180 1.55 -6.26 -3.11
CA THR A 180 2.13 -4.92 -3.01
C THR A 180 3.60 -4.98 -2.59
N PRO A 181 4.46 -4.06 -3.05
CA PRO A 181 5.75 -3.81 -2.42
C PRO A 181 5.59 -3.53 -0.92
N PRO A 182 6.65 -3.71 -0.11
CA PRO A 182 6.62 -3.29 1.29
C PRO A 182 6.39 -1.78 1.41
N GLU A 183 5.92 -1.34 2.58
CA GLU A 183 5.85 0.08 2.91
C GLU A 183 7.26 0.71 2.86
N PRO A 184 7.37 2.03 2.56
CA PRO A 184 8.65 2.71 2.62
C PRO A 184 9.08 2.85 4.10
N ASN A 185 10.26 2.36 4.44
CA ASN A 185 10.74 2.33 5.83
C ASN A 185 12.19 2.85 5.99
N HIS A 186 12.68 3.62 5.04
CA HIS A 186 14.05 4.11 5.01
C HIS A 186 14.12 5.63 4.92
N ASP A 187 15.18 6.22 5.47
CA ASP A 187 15.47 7.65 5.44
C ASP A 187 14.26 8.50 5.87
N ALA A 188 13.86 9.47 5.07
CA ALA A 188 12.72 10.34 5.35
C ALA A 188 11.37 9.61 5.46
N PHE A 189 11.27 8.39 4.93
CA PHE A 189 10.05 7.57 4.95
C PHE A 189 9.93 6.66 6.17
N PHE A 190 10.98 6.49 6.95
CA PHE A 190 10.93 5.64 8.14
C PHE A 190 9.74 5.95 9.08
N PRO A 191 9.35 7.22 9.32
CA PRO A 191 8.17 7.51 10.14
C PRO A 191 6.84 7.03 9.54
N THR A 192 6.81 6.57 8.29
CA THR A 192 5.61 6.01 7.65
C THR A 192 5.25 4.64 8.22
N CYS A 193 6.24 3.85 8.66
CA CYS A 193 6.00 2.53 9.25
C CYS A 193 5.05 2.59 10.45
N GLY A 194 3.89 1.93 10.33
CA GLY A 194 2.83 1.97 11.33
C GLY A 194 1.92 3.20 11.25
N PHE A 195 2.19 4.12 10.31
CA PHE A 195 1.43 5.36 10.06
C PHE A 195 1.05 5.53 8.59
N GLU A 196 0.89 4.44 7.87
CA GLU A 196 0.65 4.41 6.43
C GLU A 196 -0.66 5.11 6.03
N TRP A 197 -1.58 5.29 6.97
CA TRP A 197 -2.75 6.13 6.73
C TRP A 197 -2.38 7.59 6.43
N GLY A 198 -1.37 8.16 7.11
CA GLY A 198 -1.17 9.60 7.07
C GLY A 198 -2.47 10.35 7.40
N PRO A 199 -2.87 11.38 6.64
CA PRO A 199 -4.14 12.09 6.81
C PRO A 199 -5.32 11.45 6.06
N ASN A 200 -5.18 10.22 5.51
CA ASN A 200 -6.11 9.70 4.50
C ASN A 200 -7.20 8.77 5.04
N PHE A 201 -7.20 8.40 6.32
CA PHE A 201 -8.18 7.46 6.85
C PHE A 201 -9.63 7.91 6.61
N ASP A 202 -9.97 9.15 6.96
CA ASP A 202 -11.34 9.64 6.86
C ASP A 202 -11.82 9.70 5.40
N ASN A 203 -10.95 10.14 4.48
CA ASN A 203 -11.25 10.16 3.04
C ASN A 203 -11.41 8.74 2.48
N THR A 204 -10.55 7.81 2.89
CA THR A 204 -10.65 6.40 2.47
C THR A 204 -11.90 5.74 3.03
N LYS A 205 -12.25 6.03 4.29
CA LYS A 205 -13.47 5.50 4.90
C LYS A 205 -14.71 6.03 4.20
N LYS A 206 -14.74 7.32 3.85
CA LYS A 206 -15.83 7.90 3.06
C LYS A 206 -15.97 7.22 1.70
N LEU A 207 -14.85 7.00 0.99
CA LEU A 207 -14.86 6.28 -0.28
C LEU A 207 -15.33 4.83 -0.11
N ALA A 208 -14.91 4.15 0.98
CA ALA A 208 -15.37 2.81 1.29
C ALA A 208 -16.88 2.73 1.50
N ASP A 209 -17.45 3.73 2.21
CA ASP A 209 -18.91 3.82 2.42
C ASP A 209 -19.66 4.10 1.11
N GLU A 210 -19.12 4.97 0.23
CA GLU A 210 -19.66 5.24 -1.10
C GLU A 210 -19.67 3.99 -2.00
N LEU A 211 -18.64 3.14 -1.86
CA LEU A 211 -18.52 1.86 -2.59
C LEU A 211 -19.26 0.70 -1.91
N GLY A 212 -19.90 0.92 -0.77
CA GLY A 212 -20.63 -0.11 -0.02
C GLY A 212 -19.75 -1.19 0.59
N LEU A 213 -18.50 -0.90 0.94
CA LEU A 213 -17.60 -1.87 1.58
C LEU A 213 -18.04 -2.15 3.01
N THR A 214 -18.10 -3.43 3.39
CA THR A 214 -18.49 -3.89 4.72
C THR A 214 -17.35 -4.50 5.52
N VAL A 215 -16.19 -4.68 4.92
CA VAL A 215 -14.99 -5.23 5.57
C VAL A 215 -14.48 -4.33 6.68
N PRO A 216 -13.84 -4.90 7.73
CA PRO A 216 -13.35 -4.14 8.85
C PRO A 216 -12.30 -3.09 8.46
N MET A 217 -12.51 -1.84 8.82
CA MET A 217 -11.57 -0.74 8.68
C MET A 217 -11.29 -0.10 10.04
N SER A 218 -10.05 0.30 10.27
CA SER A 218 -9.63 0.92 11.53
C SER A 218 -8.55 1.97 11.30
N ALA A 219 -8.74 3.16 11.87
CA ALA A 219 -7.72 4.22 11.88
C ALA A 219 -6.45 3.82 12.65
N TYR A 220 -6.51 2.74 13.42
CA TYR A 220 -5.46 2.28 14.31
C TYR A 220 -4.66 1.08 13.77
N LYS A 221 -5.05 0.59 12.62
CA LYS A 221 -4.37 -0.50 11.92
C LYS A 221 -4.01 -0.03 10.52
N SER A 222 -2.74 -0.03 10.24
CA SER A 222 -2.22 0.39 8.94
C SER A 222 -2.77 -0.45 7.79
N PRO A 223 -3.09 0.16 6.65
CA PRO A 223 -3.49 -0.60 5.47
C PRO A 223 -2.26 -1.27 4.84
N VAL A 224 -2.40 -2.48 4.33
CA VAL A 224 -1.41 -3.11 3.46
C VAL A 224 -1.61 -2.57 2.04
N ALA A 225 -1.33 -1.29 1.87
CA ALA A 225 -1.59 -0.55 0.64
C ALA A 225 -0.34 -0.44 -0.24
N PRO A 226 -0.51 -0.41 -1.56
CA PRO A 226 0.59 -0.21 -2.50
C PRO A 226 1.06 1.26 -2.51
N LEU A 227 1.72 1.69 -1.42
CA LEU A 227 2.23 3.06 -1.32
C LEU A 227 3.23 3.35 -2.44
N GLY A 228 2.87 4.29 -3.30
CA GLY A 228 3.56 4.57 -4.56
C GLY A 228 2.86 3.98 -5.78
N THR A 229 1.69 3.37 -5.61
CA THR A 229 0.74 2.93 -6.65
C THR A 229 1.38 2.01 -7.70
N MET A 230 2.27 1.11 -7.29
CA MET A 230 2.82 0.05 -8.13
C MET A 230 2.56 -1.30 -7.46
N PHE A 231 1.86 -2.21 -8.14
CA PHE A 231 1.40 -3.46 -7.55
C PHE A 231 0.91 -4.47 -8.58
N TRP A 232 0.79 -5.72 -8.15
CA TRP A 232 0.14 -6.79 -8.90
C TRP A 232 -1.24 -7.07 -8.34
N PHE A 233 -2.20 -7.39 -9.21
CA PHE A 233 -3.55 -7.71 -8.78
C PHE A 233 -4.29 -8.63 -9.75
N ARG A 234 -5.35 -9.27 -9.23
CA ARG A 234 -6.39 -9.89 -10.07
C ARG A 234 -7.45 -8.86 -10.41
N PRO A 235 -7.76 -8.59 -11.68
CA PRO A 235 -8.87 -7.68 -12.03
C PRO A 235 -10.19 -8.05 -11.37
N LYS A 236 -10.51 -9.35 -11.27
CA LYS A 236 -11.71 -9.83 -10.57
C LYS A 236 -11.75 -9.42 -9.08
N ALA A 237 -10.61 -9.33 -8.42
CA ALA A 237 -10.52 -8.87 -7.04
C ALA A 237 -10.75 -7.36 -6.89
N MET A 238 -10.62 -6.60 -7.99
CA MET A 238 -10.87 -5.15 -8.02
C MET A 238 -12.30 -4.80 -8.47
N GLN A 239 -13.15 -5.78 -8.72
CA GLN A 239 -14.52 -5.56 -9.20
C GLN A 239 -15.31 -4.55 -8.36
N PRO A 240 -15.26 -4.54 -7.01
CA PRO A 240 -16.00 -3.55 -6.24
C PRO A 240 -15.58 -2.10 -6.53
N LEU A 241 -14.31 -1.87 -6.88
CA LEU A 241 -13.82 -0.55 -7.26
C LEU A 241 -14.28 -0.15 -8.67
N TYR A 242 -14.26 -1.09 -9.62
CA TYR A 242 -14.73 -0.87 -10.98
C TYR A 242 -16.26 -0.85 -11.11
N ALA A 243 -17.00 -1.30 -10.10
CA ALA A 243 -18.47 -1.19 -10.06
C ALA A 243 -18.95 0.28 -10.05
N LYS A 244 -18.13 1.20 -9.51
CA LYS A 244 -18.25 2.63 -9.79
C LYS A 244 -17.68 2.88 -11.17
N ASP A 245 -18.50 3.29 -12.11
CA ASP A 245 -18.08 3.62 -13.49
C ASP A 245 -17.29 4.94 -13.50
N TRP A 246 -16.02 4.85 -13.18
CA TRP A 246 -15.13 5.99 -13.05
C TRP A 246 -14.98 6.77 -14.36
N GLU A 247 -15.02 8.08 -14.23
CA GLU A 247 -14.75 9.03 -15.31
C GLU A 247 -13.64 10.02 -14.90
N TYR A 248 -13.00 10.68 -15.86
CA TYR A 248 -11.98 11.69 -15.56
C TYR A 248 -12.50 12.81 -14.65
N ASN A 249 -13.78 13.17 -14.79
CA ASN A 249 -14.41 14.22 -13.99
C ASN A 249 -14.59 13.84 -12.51
N ASP A 250 -14.51 12.57 -12.13
CA ASP A 250 -14.52 12.13 -10.73
C ASP A 250 -13.25 12.54 -9.98
N PHE A 251 -12.15 12.78 -10.72
CA PHE A 251 -10.88 13.15 -10.13
C PHE A 251 -10.72 14.68 -10.03
N PRO A 252 -10.02 15.18 -9.00
CA PRO A 252 -9.74 16.60 -8.89
C PRO A 252 -8.87 17.07 -10.05
N PRO A 253 -9.03 18.35 -10.49
CA PRO A 253 -8.15 18.93 -11.51
C PRO A 253 -6.73 19.12 -10.98
N GLU A 254 -5.73 19.13 -11.87
CA GLU A 254 -4.35 19.50 -11.51
C GLU A 254 -4.22 21.04 -11.29
N PRO A 255 -3.33 21.49 -10.38
CA PRO A 255 -2.43 20.71 -9.55
C PRO A 255 -3.12 20.12 -8.31
N ASN A 256 -2.91 18.84 -8.07
CA ASN A 256 -3.38 18.18 -6.86
C ASN A 256 -2.45 18.41 -5.66
N GLY A 257 -3.01 18.31 -4.46
CA GLY A 257 -2.25 18.33 -3.22
C GLY A 257 -1.20 17.20 -3.12
N ILE A 258 -0.24 17.39 -2.21
CA ILE A 258 0.83 16.42 -1.97
C ILE A 258 0.28 15.17 -1.28
N ASP A 259 -0.71 15.31 -0.40
CA ASP A 259 -1.36 14.23 0.34
C ASP A 259 -2.81 14.63 0.71
N GLY A 260 -3.62 13.69 1.24
CA GLY A 260 -4.98 13.96 1.71
C GLY A 260 -6.03 14.09 0.60
N SER A 261 -5.73 13.69 -0.64
CA SER A 261 -6.66 13.78 -1.77
C SER A 261 -7.41 12.46 -2.02
N LEU A 262 -8.40 12.49 -2.93
CA LEU A 262 -9.08 11.29 -3.41
C LEU A 262 -8.09 10.25 -3.98
N LEU A 263 -7.03 10.69 -4.66
CA LEU A 263 -6.02 9.79 -5.24
C LEU A 263 -5.33 8.97 -4.14
N HIS A 264 -4.98 9.62 -3.02
CA HIS A 264 -4.37 8.96 -1.86
C HIS A 264 -5.36 8.07 -1.10
N ALA A 265 -6.64 8.41 -1.10
CA ALA A 265 -7.69 7.53 -0.57
C ALA A 265 -7.83 6.27 -1.43
N ILE A 266 -7.78 6.40 -2.76
CA ILE A 266 -7.81 5.26 -3.69
C ILE A 266 -6.58 4.36 -3.52
N GLU A 267 -5.39 4.94 -3.36
CA GLU A 267 -4.17 4.18 -3.08
C GLU A 267 -4.32 3.29 -1.84
N ARG A 268 -4.99 3.78 -0.81
CA ARG A 268 -5.14 3.07 0.47
C ARG A 268 -6.35 2.14 0.54
N ILE A 269 -7.30 2.26 -0.39
CA ILE A 269 -8.51 1.43 -0.36
C ILE A 269 -8.30 0.07 -1.03
N TYR A 270 -7.32 -0.10 -1.91
CA TYR A 270 -7.11 -1.34 -2.68
C TYR A 270 -7.15 -2.62 -1.84
N PRO A 271 -6.48 -2.73 -0.66
CA PRO A 271 -6.53 -3.95 0.14
C PRO A 271 -7.93 -4.26 0.68
N PHE A 272 -8.75 -3.25 0.93
CA PHE A 272 -10.14 -3.42 1.39
C PHE A 272 -11.06 -3.82 0.23
N ILE A 273 -10.79 -3.32 -0.97
CA ILE A 273 -11.49 -3.71 -2.20
C ILE A 273 -11.32 -5.20 -2.47
N VAL A 274 -10.07 -5.68 -2.45
CA VAL A 274 -9.81 -7.11 -2.71
C VAL A 274 -10.37 -7.97 -1.59
N GLN A 275 -10.35 -7.51 -0.35
CA GLN A 275 -10.95 -8.20 0.79
C GLN A 275 -12.46 -8.32 0.62
N GLN A 276 -13.16 -7.24 0.23
CA GLN A 276 -14.59 -7.25 -0.07
C GLN A 276 -14.94 -8.22 -1.19
N ALA A 277 -14.08 -8.38 -2.18
CA ALA A 277 -14.26 -9.32 -3.28
C ALA A 277 -13.92 -10.79 -2.92
N GLY A 278 -13.59 -11.08 -1.66
CA GLY A 278 -13.26 -12.44 -1.19
C GLY A 278 -11.81 -12.87 -1.41
N TYR A 279 -10.90 -11.90 -1.59
CA TYR A 279 -9.47 -12.14 -1.76
C TYR A 279 -8.68 -11.50 -0.61
N TYR A 280 -7.44 -11.93 -0.41
CA TYR A 280 -6.54 -11.30 0.55
C TYR A 280 -5.44 -10.50 -0.16
N PRO A 281 -4.98 -9.39 0.46
CA PRO A 281 -3.77 -8.71 0.06
C PRO A 281 -2.53 -9.39 0.66
N ALA A 282 -1.37 -9.20 0.04
CA ALA A 282 -0.09 -9.66 0.56
C ALA A 282 1.04 -8.70 0.17
N VAL A 283 2.19 -8.87 0.80
CA VAL A 283 3.41 -8.11 0.50
C VAL A 283 4.39 -9.00 -0.26
N ALA A 284 5.09 -8.44 -1.24
CA ALA A 284 6.16 -9.11 -1.95
C ALA A 284 7.43 -8.27 -1.98
N MET A 285 8.57 -8.95 -1.89
CA MET A 285 9.88 -8.33 -2.10
C MET A 285 10.87 -9.34 -2.66
N THR A 286 11.87 -8.83 -3.37
CA THR A 286 13.02 -9.63 -3.77
C THR A 286 13.86 -10.02 -2.57
N GLU A 287 14.63 -11.11 -2.66
CA GLU A 287 15.55 -11.52 -1.61
C GLU A 287 16.65 -10.46 -1.36
N GLU A 288 17.09 -9.78 -2.40
CA GLU A 288 18.05 -8.69 -2.30
C GLU A 288 17.45 -7.48 -1.55
N PHE A 289 16.22 -7.11 -1.88
CA PHE A 289 15.54 -6.01 -1.18
C PHE A 289 15.25 -6.38 0.28
N ALA A 290 14.84 -7.62 0.55
CA ALA A 290 14.63 -8.11 1.92
C ALA A 290 15.90 -8.02 2.77
N ALA A 291 17.08 -8.26 2.18
CA ALA A 291 18.35 -8.08 2.87
C ALA A 291 18.62 -6.60 3.23
N ILE A 292 18.29 -5.67 2.33
CA ILE A 292 18.38 -4.22 2.61
C ILE A 292 17.41 -3.83 3.73
N GLU A 293 16.15 -4.29 3.65
CA GLU A 293 15.13 -4.04 4.67
C GLU A 293 15.57 -4.55 6.06
N TYR A 294 16.11 -5.76 6.12
CA TYR A 294 16.64 -6.31 7.36
C TYR A 294 17.73 -5.43 7.97
N GLN A 295 18.67 -4.94 7.15
CA GLN A 295 19.74 -4.05 7.62
C GLN A 295 19.18 -2.70 8.09
N ASN A 296 18.23 -2.12 7.38
CA ASN A 296 17.57 -0.88 7.78
C ASN A 296 16.86 -1.05 9.12
N LEU A 297 16.00 -2.06 9.24
CA LEU A 297 15.27 -2.34 10.48
C LEU A 297 16.23 -2.62 11.65
N HIS A 298 17.30 -3.40 11.42
CA HIS A 298 18.31 -3.66 12.42
C HIS A 298 19.01 -2.37 12.89
N HIS A 299 19.36 -1.48 11.96
CA HIS A 299 19.94 -0.17 12.29
C HIS A 299 19.00 0.67 13.16
N TYR A 300 17.74 0.77 12.81
CA TYR A 300 16.74 1.53 13.56
C TYR A 300 16.49 0.91 14.96
N VAL A 301 16.35 -0.41 15.04
CA VAL A 301 16.17 -1.11 16.32
C VAL A 301 17.39 -0.88 17.23
N GLN A 302 18.61 -0.94 16.70
CA GLN A 302 19.81 -0.60 17.47
C GLN A 302 19.82 0.85 17.94
N GLY A 303 19.40 1.79 17.09
CA GLY A 303 19.26 3.21 17.43
C GLY A 303 18.29 3.41 18.59
N TYR A 304 17.10 2.84 18.48
CA TYR A 304 16.10 2.86 19.55
C TYR A 304 16.64 2.28 20.86
N ASN A 305 17.26 1.09 20.82
CA ASN A 305 17.81 0.46 22.01
C ASN A 305 18.89 1.31 22.68
N ARG A 306 19.77 1.96 21.89
CA ARG A 306 20.79 2.87 22.45
C ARG A 306 20.16 4.06 23.17
N VAL A 307 19.14 4.69 22.58
CA VAL A 307 18.41 5.80 23.22
C VAL A 307 17.73 5.33 24.49
N MET A 308 17.08 4.18 24.46
CA MET A 308 16.33 3.63 25.57
C MET A 308 17.23 3.23 26.74
N VAL A 309 18.30 2.46 26.47
CA VAL A 309 19.26 2.03 27.47
C VAL A 309 20.10 3.20 27.97
N GLY A 310 20.52 4.12 27.09
CA GLY A 310 21.27 5.31 27.45
C GLY A 310 20.49 6.26 28.38
N ASN A 311 19.17 6.24 28.36
CA ASN A 311 18.30 6.97 29.27
C ASN A 311 17.90 6.19 30.54
N GLY A 312 18.60 5.09 30.87
CA GLY A 312 18.39 4.34 32.11
C GLY A 312 17.18 3.38 32.08
N VAL A 313 16.64 3.07 30.91
CA VAL A 313 15.46 2.23 30.79
C VAL A 313 15.76 0.72 30.71
N GLY A 314 17.04 0.34 30.68
CA GLY A 314 17.48 -1.03 30.45
C GLY A 314 16.82 -2.12 31.30
N PRO A 315 16.80 -2.03 32.65
CA PRO A 315 16.16 -3.05 33.51
C PRO A 315 14.65 -3.12 33.35
N TYR A 316 14.03 -2.05 32.90
CA TYR A 316 12.58 -1.87 32.78
C TYR A 316 12.08 -1.98 31.33
N TYR A 317 12.93 -2.45 30.41
CA TYR A 317 12.59 -2.52 28.98
C TYR A 317 11.27 -3.24 28.71
N LYS A 318 11.02 -4.38 29.39
CA LYS A 318 9.75 -5.13 29.25
C LYS A 318 8.55 -4.33 29.75
N GLN A 319 8.70 -3.66 30.87
CA GLN A 319 7.65 -2.80 31.43
C GLN A 319 7.36 -1.63 30.50
N MET A 320 8.40 -1.01 29.97
CA MET A 320 8.26 0.11 29.05
C MET A 320 7.66 -0.29 27.71
N MET A 321 8.04 -1.44 27.15
CA MET A 321 7.37 -1.97 25.94
C MET A 321 5.89 -2.27 26.22
N GLY A 322 5.56 -2.77 27.40
CA GLY A 322 4.18 -2.93 27.86
C GLY A 322 3.45 -1.58 27.96
N GLU A 323 4.08 -0.58 28.53
CA GLU A 323 3.54 0.78 28.64
C GLU A 323 3.43 1.47 27.27
N MET A 324 4.40 1.29 26.38
CA MET A 324 4.33 1.78 24.99
C MET A 324 3.20 1.10 24.22
N ASN A 325 3.03 -0.19 24.34
CA ASN A 325 1.89 -0.90 23.74
C ASN A 325 0.57 -0.42 24.35
N TYR A 326 0.50 -0.23 25.66
CA TYR A 326 -0.66 0.34 26.32
C TYR A 326 -0.93 1.77 25.85
N ILE A 327 0.11 2.59 25.74
CA ILE A 327 0.02 3.95 25.22
C ILE A 327 -0.42 3.94 23.77
N MET A 328 0.15 3.06 22.92
CA MET A 328 -0.27 2.92 21.52
C MET A 328 -1.73 2.47 21.39
N VAL A 329 -2.18 1.55 22.22
CA VAL A 329 -3.59 1.13 22.28
C VAL A 329 -4.50 2.22 22.81
N MET A 330 -4.03 3.09 23.74
CA MET A 330 -4.83 4.14 24.39
C MET A 330 -4.67 5.53 23.77
N GLN A 331 -3.62 5.78 22.95
CA GLN A 331 -3.36 7.10 22.31
C GLN A 331 -4.32 7.43 21.17
N HIS A 332 -5.42 6.75 21.10
CA HIS A 332 -6.30 6.79 19.95
C HIS A 332 -7.25 7.99 19.91
N SER A 333 -7.01 9.02 20.68
CA SER A 333 -7.60 10.30 20.37
C SER A 333 -6.74 11.44 20.90
N CYS A 334 -6.49 12.43 20.06
CA CYS A 334 -6.05 13.77 20.50
C CYS A 334 -6.90 14.29 21.66
N LYS A 335 -8.17 13.92 21.71
CA LYS A 335 -9.09 14.13 22.81
C LYS A 335 -8.59 13.63 24.18
N TYR A 336 -7.95 12.44 24.20
CA TYR A 336 -7.38 11.88 25.45
C TYR A 336 -6.12 12.64 25.87
N LEU A 337 -5.21 12.92 24.94
CA LEU A 337 -3.99 13.69 25.21
C LEU A 337 -4.30 15.11 25.67
N ILE A 338 -5.24 15.77 25.01
CA ILE A 338 -5.72 17.10 25.39
C ILE A 338 -6.36 17.07 26.78
N LYS A 339 -7.23 16.10 27.06
CA LYS A 339 -7.81 15.91 28.40
C LYS A 339 -6.75 15.64 29.47
N LYS A 340 -5.73 14.82 29.16
CA LYS A 340 -4.61 14.52 30.05
C LYS A 340 -3.74 15.75 30.30
N LEU A 341 -3.44 16.51 29.24
CA LEU A 341 -2.69 17.77 29.33
C LEU A 341 -3.43 18.81 30.16
N ILE A 342 -4.70 19.07 29.88
CA ILE A 342 -5.56 19.98 30.61
C ILE A 342 -5.64 19.56 32.10
N LYS A 343 -5.82 18.26 32.36
CA LYS A 343 -5.86 17.73 33.74
C LYS A 343 -4.54 17.94 34.48
N ASN A 344 -3.40 17.80 33.82
CA ASN A 344 -2.08 18.00 34.42
C ASN A 344 -1.80 19.50 34.67
N ILE A 345 -2.21 20.38 33.75
CA ILE A 345 -2.13 21.84 33.92
C ILE A 345 -3.01 22.27 35.08
N LEU A 346 -4.26 21.81 35.11
CA LEU A 346 -5.19 22.14 36.21
C LEU A 346 -4.69 21.65 37.57
N LYS A 347 -4.04 20.49 37.65
CA LYS A 347 -3.43 20.01 38.90
C LYS A 347 -2.23 20.82 39.36
N LYS A 348 -1.53 21.52 38.47
CA LYS A 348 -0.42 22.42 38.81
C LYS A 348 -0.91 23.80 39.27
N ILE A 349 -2.06 24.23 38.78
CA ILE A 349 -2.62 25.58 39.05
C ILE A 349 -3.56 25.59 40.23
N PHE A 350 -4.33 24.49 40.44
CA PHE A 350 -5.38 24.44 41.47
C PHE A 350 -5.11 23.34 42.53
N PRO A 351 -5.42 23.62 43.81
CA PRO A 351 -5.35 22.60 44.85
C PRO A 351 -6.26 21.40 44.57
N LEU A 352 -5.83 20.21 45.00
CA LEU A 352 -6.54 18.96 44.75
C LEU A 352 -7.97 18.93 45.28
N SER A 353 -8.23 19.65 46.40
CA SER A 353 -9.54 19.86 47.02
C SER A 353 -10.51 20.60 46.10
N PHE A 354 -10.04 21.65 45.45
CA PHE A 354 -10.83 22.45 44.51
C PHE A 354 -11.22 21.62 43.29
N LEU A 355 -10.28 20.85 42.70
CA LEU A 355 -10.54 20.00 41.55
C LEU A 355 -11.54 18.86 41.88
N LYS A 356 -11.51 18.33 43.10
CA LYS A 356 -12.49 17.35 43.58
C LYS A 356 -13.88 17.94 43.70
N ALA A 357 -13.98 19.18 44.17
CA ALA A 357 -15.26 19.92 44.32
C ALA A 357 -15.92 20.21 42.97
N VAL A 358 -15.14 20.67 41.97
CA VAL A 358 -15.61 20.94 40.63
C VAL A 358 -16.10 19.64 39.96
N LYS A 359 -15.35 18.52 40.12
CA LYS A 359 -15.73 17.21 39.55
C LYS A 359 -17.03 16.67 40.14
N LYS A 360 -17.30 16.99 41.45
CA LYS A 360 -18.53 16.58 42.13
C LYS A 360 -19.73 17.40 41.64
N LYS A 361 -19.51 18.67 41.27
CA LYS A 361 -20.56 19.60 40.79
C LYS A 361 -20.98 19.19 39.35
N VAL A 362 -20.03 18.98 38.46
CA VAL A 362 -20.28 18.55 37.05
C VAL A 362 -21.02 17.22 37.01
N LYS A 363 -20.66 16.23 37.86
CA LYS A 363 -21.38 14.95 37.94
C LYS A 363 -22.83 15.06 38.47
N LYS A 364 -23.21 16.19 39.10
CA LYS A 364 -24.57 16.42 39.58
C LYS A 364 -25.47 17.09 38.54
N GLU A 365 -24.87 17.73 37.52
CA GLU A 365 -25.60 18.41 36.44
C GLU A 365 -25.88 17.44 35.25
N ASP A 366 -25.17 16.30 35.19
CA ASP A 366 -25.35 15.24 34.18
C ASP A 366 -26.34 14.12 34.64
N LYS A 367 -27.04 14.31 35.73
CA LYS A 367 -28.13 13.48 36.24
C LYS A 367 -29.45 14.25 36.23
#